data_c6fea3b285e5bb4731800d746580ac6f
#
_entry.id   c6fea3b285e5bb4731800d746580ac6f
#
_cell.length_a   1.000
_cell.length_b   1.000
_cell.length_c   1.000
_cell.angle_alpha   90.00
_cell.angle_beta   90.00
_cell.angle_gamma   90.00
#
_symmetry.space_group_name_H-M   'P 1'
#
loop_
_entity.id
_entity.type
_entity.pdbx_description
1 polymer ?
#
loop_
_entity_poly.entity_id
_entity_poly.type
_entity_poly.pdbx_seq_one_letter_code
_entity_poly.pdbx_strand_id
1 'polypeptide(L)'
;DKVCGFYGFDTTCGRASGVTENDFDITDKYDRGAYNNPCKEVREAMYLAAEKEALILDPCYTGKCFAGMVEMVKKGEIAQDETVIFLHTGGMPGINTPFHRVEIEKERDKFINVLDENGCIVVR
;
A
#
# COMPACT_ATOMS: atom_id res chain seq x y z
N ASP A 1 18.57 -13.12 -1.98
CA ASP A 1 18.66 -11.88 -2.68
C ASP A 1 17.72 -10.78 -2.16
N LYS A 2 16.57 -11.10 -1.55
CA LYS A 2 15.69 -10.10 -0.90
C LYS A 2 16.32 -9.46 0.33
N VAL A 3 17.31 -10.12 0.93
CA VAL A 3 18.03 -9.67 2.13
C VAL A 3 19.36 -9.01 1.80
N CYS A 4 19.91 -9.20 0.60
CA CYS A 4 21.22 -8.64 0.20
C CYS A 4 21.32 -7.12 0.36
N GLY A 5 20.24 -6.39 0.06
CA GLY A 5 20.21 -4.94 0.24
C GLY A 5 20.30 -4.52 1.71
N PHE A 6 19.66 -5.27 2.59
CA PHE A 6 19.70 -5.03 4.03
C PHE A 6 21.09 -5.32 4.61
N TYR A 7 21.66 -6.47 4.26
CA TYR A 7 23.03 -6.81 4.67
C TYR A 7 24.06 -5.82 4.16
N GLY A 8 23.93 -5.36 2.92
CA GLY A 8 24.79 -4.33 2.37
C GLY A 8 24.73 -3.04 3.16
N PHE A 9 23.56 -2.67 3.64
CA PHE A 9 23.38 -1.50 4.48
C PHE A 9 24.03 -1.65 5.86
N ASP A 10 23.80 -2.79 6.52
CA ASP A 10 24.36 -3.07 7.84
C ASP A 10 25.90 -3.12 7.81
N THR A 11 26.46 -3.79 6.83
CA THR A 11 27.92 -3.86 6.65
C THR A 11 28.56 -2.52 6.31
N THR A 12 27.85 -1.66 5.58
CA THR A 12 28.37 -0.33 5.19
C THR A 12 28.34 0.65 6.36
N CYS A 13 27.38 0.55 7.23
CA CYS A 13 27.31 1.37 8.44
C CYS A 13 28.33 0.96 9.50
N GLY A 14 29.05 -0.15 9.32
CA GLY A 14 30.22 -0.56 10.10
C GLY A 14 29.95 -0.79 11.58
N ARG A 15 28.69 -0.94 11.95
CA ARG A 15 28.30 -1.18 13.33
C ARG A 15 27.20 -2.18 13.32
N ALA A 16 27.58 -3.39 13.66
CA ALA A 16 26.62 -4.42 13.90
C ALA A 16 25.57 -3.90 14.87
N SER A 17 24.39 -3.64 14.38
CA SER A 17 23.21 -3.43 15.21
C SER A 17 22.88 -4.70 16.00
N GLY A 18 23.58 -5.78 15.71
CA GLY A 18 23.23 -7.12 16.18
C GLY A 18 22.05 -7.73 15.45
N VAL A 19 21.49 -7.03 14.46
CA VAL A 19 20.35 -7.51 13.67
C VAL A 19 20.81 -8.55 12.66
N THR A 20 20.13 -9.67 12.64
CA THR A 20 20.38 -10.79 11.73
C THR A 20 19.13 -11.08 10.89
N GLU A 21 19.27 -11.96 9.90
CA GLU A 21 18.12 -12.41 9.09
C GLU A 21 17.00 -13.08 9.89
N ASN A 22 17.29 -13.50 11.13
CA ASN A 22 16.31 -14.14 12.02
C ASN A 22 15.48 -13.10 12.82
N ASP A 23 15.83 -11.85 12.75
CA ASP A 23 15.16 -10.78 13.50
C ASP A 23 13.99 -10.15 12.74
N PHE A 24 13.72 -10.61 11.52
CA PHE A 24 12.62 -10.14 10.70
C PHE A 24 12.11 -11.21 9.74
N ASP A 25 10.82 -11.14 9.46
CA ASP A 25 10.15 -11.99 8.47
C ASP A 25 10.04 -11.28 7.14
N ILE A 26 10.33 -12.03 6.06
CA ILE A 26 10.11 -11.57 4.70
C ILE A 26 9.09 -12.48 4.05
N THR A 27 8.02 -11.91 3.55
CA THR A 27 6.99 -12.65 2.81
C THR A 27 6.77 -12.04 1.43
N ASP A 28 6.53 -12.89 0.43
CA ASP A 28 6.11 -12.52 -0.92
C ASP A 28 4.66 -12.90 -1.22
N LYS A 29 3.93 -13.39 -0.22
CA LYS A 29 2.53 -13.81 -0.37
C LYS A 29 1.61 -12.69 -0.88
N TYR A 30 1.99 -11.44 -0.67
CA TYR A 30 1.20 -10.25 -0.93
C TYR A 30 1.77 -9.36 -2.05
N ASP A 31 2.71 -9.86 -2.85
CA ASP A 31 3.36 -9.13 -3.94
C ASP A 31 2.44 -8.84 -5.14
N ARG A 32 1.27 -9.50 -5.19
CA ARG A 32 0.27 -9.39 -6.26
C ARG A 32 0.81 -9.81 -7.64
N GLY A 33 1.80 -10.71 -7.63
CA GLY A 33 2.30 -11.42 -8.81
C GLY A 33 3.32 -10.68 -9.65
N ALA A 34 3.38 -9.35 -9.64
CA ALA A 34 4.36 -8.62 -10.42
C ALA A 34 4.60 -7.19 -9.90
N TYR A 35 5.79 -6.68 -10.17
CA TYR A 35 6.12 -5.29 -9.95
C TYR A 35 5.19 -4.35 -10.72
N ASN A 36 4.69 -3.32 -10.05
CA ASN A 36 3.84 -2.27 -10.63
C ASN A 36 2.58 -2.79 -11.35
N ASN A 37 2.11 -3.99 -10.97
CA ASN A 37 0.91 -4.59 -11.54
C ASN A 37 -0.36 -3.89 -11.01
N PRO A 38 -1.24 -3.36 -11.88
CA PRO A 38 -2.51 -2.80 -11.46
C PRO A 38 -3.41 -3.89 -10.85
N CYS A 39 -3.65 -3.78 -9.56
CA CYS A 39 -4.42 -4.75 -8.79
C CYS A 39 -5.58 -4.06 -8.09
N LYS A 40 -6.78 -4.62 -8.25
CA LYS A 40 -8.01 -4.06 -7.67
C LYS A 40 -7.94 -4.03 -6.14
N GLU A 41 -7.47 -5.09 -5.53
CA GLU A 41 -7.36 -5.22 -4.07
C GLU A 41 -6.42 -4.17 -3.48
N VAL A 42 -5.38 -3.81 -4.22
CA VAL A 42 -4.46 -2.73 -3.81
C VAL A 42 -5.16 -1.38 -3.87
N ARG A 43 -5.92 -1.10 -4.94
CA ARG A 43 -6.67 0.16 -5.04
C ARG A 43 -7.75 0.27 -3.97
N GLU A 44 -8.48 -0.81 -3.69
CA GLU A 44 -9.46 -0.85 -2.60
C GLU A 44 -8.83 -0.55 -1.24
N ALA A 45 -7.64 -1.08 -0.98
CA ALA A 45 -6.88 -0.79 0.23
C ALA A 45 -6.39 0.67 0.27
N MET A 46 -5.95 1.22 -0.86
CA MET A 46 -5.58 2.64 -0.97
C MET A 46 -6.79 3.56 -0.68
N TYR A 47 -7.95 3.24 -1.23
CA TYR A 47 -9.18 4.00 -0.96
C TYR A 47 -9.59 3.90 0.50
N LEU A 48 -9.51 2.71 1.09
CA LEU A 48 -9.77 2.51 2.51
C LEU A 48 -8.88 3.40 3.39
N ALA A 49 -7.57 3.43 3.11
CA ALA A 49 -6.61 4.26 3.84
C ALA A 49 -6.93 5.75 3.68
N ALA A 50 -7.26 6.19 2.47
CA ALA A 50 -7.60 7.58 2.18
C ALA A 50 -8.91 8.00 2.86
N GLU A 51 -9.95 7.18 2.80
CA GLU A 51 -11.27 7.47 3.36
C GLU A 51 -11.28 7.49 4.89
N LYS A 52 -10.54 6.58 5.51
CA LYS A 52 -10.57 6.41 6.98
C LYS A 52 -9.54 7.26 7.70
N GLU A 53 -8.35 7.42 7.10
CA GLU A 53 -7.20 8.01 7.77
C GLU A 53 -6.55 9.17 6.99
N ALA A 54 -7.13 9.56 5.84
CA ALA A 54 -6.56 10.56 4.93
C ALA A 54 -5.13 10.23 4.47
N LEU A 55 -4.77 8.95 4.44
CA LEU A 55 -3.47 8.48 4.00
C LEU A 55 -3.48 8.20 2.50
N ILE A 56 -2.58 8.84 1.77
CA ILE A 56 -2.41 8.65 0.33
C ILE A 56 -1.26 7.67 0.09
N LEU A 57 -1.59 6.46 -0.33
CA LEU A 57 -0.64 5.39 -0.61
C LEU A 57 -0.38 5.29 -2.12
N ASP A 58 0.79 4.76 -2.49
CA ASP A 58 1.11 4.44 -3.87
C ASP A 58 0.65 3.02 -4.26
N PRO A 59 0.34 2.77 -5.53
CA PRO A 59 -0.16 1.46 -5.95
C PRO A 59 0.92 0.39 -6.10
N CYS A 60 2.20 0.77 -6.07
CA CYS A 60 3.32 -0.14 -6.33
C CYS A 60 3.90 -0.76 -5.06
N TYR A 61 4.13 0.06 -4.03
CA TYR A 61 4.81 -0.33 -2.80
C TYR A 61 3.90 -0.26 -1.59
N THR A 62 3.61 0.96 -1.11
CA THR A 62 2.88 1.14 0.15
C THR A 62 1.45 0.64 0.08
N GLY A 63 0.77 0.78 -1.05
CA GLY A 63 -0.56 0.23 -1.26
C GLY A 63 -0.58 -1.30 -1.23
N LYS A 64 0.42 -1.97 -1.82
CA LYS A 64 0.54 -3.43 -1.74
C LYS A 64 0.81 -3.90 -0.31
N CYS A 65 1.73 -3.22 0.38
CA CYS A 65 2.03 -3.52 1.77
C CYS A 65 0.79 -3.36 2.66
N PHE A 66 0.07 -2.26 2.50
CA PHE A 66 -1.16 -2.00 3.25
C PHE A 66 -2.28 -3.01 2.91
N ALA A 67 -2.44 -3.37 1.64
CA ALA A 67 -3.38 -4.40 1.22
C ALA A 67 -3.04 -5.77 1.85
N GLY A 68 -1.75 -6.11 1.93
CA GLY A 68 -1.28 -7.30 2.63
C GLY A 68 -1.62 -7.26 4.11
N MET A 69 -1.35 -6.16 4.79
CA MET A 69 -1.68 -5.97 6.20
C MET A 69 -3.20 -6.11 6.45
N VAL A 70 -4.04 -5.48 5.64
CA VAL A 70 -5.50 -5.59 5.74
C VAL A 70 -5.95 -7.05 5.54
N GLU A 71 -5.33 -7.77 4.64
CA GLU A 71 -5.63 -9.19 4.41
C GLU A 71 -5.21 -10.06 5.60
N MET A 72 -4.04 -9.81 6.19
CA MET A 72 -3.58 -10.49 7.40
C MET A 72 -4.52 -10.28 8.58
N VAL A 73 -4.98 -9.04 8.79
CA VAL A 73 -6.00 -8.74 9.81
C VAL A 73 -7.30 -9.51 9.54
N LYS A 74 -7.79 -9.50 8.31
CA LYS A 74 -9.02 -10.24 7.93
C LYS A 74 -8.90 -11.75 8.12
N LYS A 75 -7.72 -12.30 7.96
CA LYS A 75 -7.45 -13.74 8.17
C LYS A 75 -7.19 -14.09 9.64
N GLY A 76 -7.06 -13.10 10.52
CA GLY A 76 -6.68 -13.31 11.92
C GLY A 76 -5.21 -13.66 12.11
N GLU A 77 -4.37 -13.42 11.11
CA GLU A 77 -2.90 -13.54 11.20
C GLU A 77 -2.31 -12.41 12.06
N ILE A 78 -3.02 -11.28 12.17
CA ILE A 78 -2.76 -10.20 13.11
C ILE A 78 -3.98 -10.14 14.05
N ALA A 79 -3.74 -10.30 15.35
CA ALA A 79 -4.80 -10.29 16.35
C ALA A 79 -5.34 -8.86 16.59
N GLN A 80 -6.57 -8.77 17.12
CA GLN A 80 -7.23 -7.46 17.34
C GLN A 80 -6.56 -6.60 18.42
N ASP A 81 -5.83 -7.21 19.33
CA ASP A 81 -5.12 -6.57 20.44
C ASP A 81 -3.63 -6.30 20.10
N GLU A 82 -3.19 -6.70 18.93
CA GLU A 82 -1.82 -6.39 18.47
C GLU A 82 -1.70 -4.95 17.98
N THR A 83 -0.57 -4.33 18.33
CA THR A 83 -0.19 -3.02 17.82
C THR A 83 0.65 -3.19 16.57
N VAL A 84 0.15 -2.67 15.45
CA VAL A 84 0.85 -2.71 14.16
C VAL A 84 1.40 -1.34 13.81
N ILE A 85 2.67 -1.28 13.44
CA ILE A 85 3.29 -0.08 12.88
C ILE A 85 3.39 -0.24 11.37
N PHE A 86 2.66 0.59 10.64
CA PHE A 86 2.77 0.68 9.19
C PHE A 86 3.75 1.79 8.81
N LEU A 87 4.86 1.43 8.15
CA LEU A 87 5.86 2.39 7.71
C LEU A 87 5.52 2.91 6.31
N HIS A 88 5.09 4.16 6.22
CA HIS A 88 4.84 4.82 4.94
C HIS A 88 6.15 5.31 4.32
N THR A 89 6.63 4.60 3.32
CA THR A 89 7.93 4.86 2.68
C THR A 89 7.85 5.81 1.47
N GLY A 90 6.71 6.44 1.22
CA GLY A 90 6.52 7.36 0.10
C GLY A 90 5.92 6.68 -1.13
N GLY A 91 6.39 7.04 -2.33
CA GLY A 91 5.96 6.41 -3.59
C GLY A 91 4.75 7.07 -4.27
N MET A 92 4.14 8.11 -3.71
CA MET A 92 2.93 8.76 -4.25
C MET A 92 2.99 9.11 -5.75
N PRO A 93 4.10 9.53 -6.34
CA PRO A 93 4.17 9.76 -7.80
C PRO A 93 3.78 8.54 -8.64
N GLY A 94 3.86 7.33 -8.08
CA GLY A 94 3.44 6.07 -8.72
C GLY A 94 1.97 6.05 -9.13
N ILE A 95 1.10 6.82 -8.46
CA ILE A 95 -0.31 6.98 -8.83
C ILE A 95 -0.46 7.53 -10.25
N ASN A 96 0.48 8.36 -10.68
CA ASN A 96 0.45 9.01 -11.99
C ASN A 96 1.03 8.16 -13.12
N THR A 97 1.46 6.93 -12.85
CA THR A 97 1.89 6.05 -13.94
C THR A 97 0.70 5.68 -14.84
N PRO A 98 0.90 5.58 -16.16
CA PRO A 98 -0.20 5.39 -17.11
C PRO A 98 -1.11 4.21 -16.77
N PHE A 99 -0.54 3.09 -16.35
CA PHE A 99 -1.30 1.88 -16.02
C PHE A 99 -2.24 2.09 -14.83
N HIS A 100 -1.75 2.71 -13.77
CA HIS A 100 -2.54 2.95 -12.57
C HIS A 100 -3.57 4.06 -12.76
N ARG A 101 -3.22 5.12 -13.50
CA ARG A 101 -4.17 6.18 -13.84
C ARG A 101 -5.39 5.67 -14.58
N VAL A 102 -5.19 4.84 -15.59
CA VAL A 102 -6.30 4.25 -16.36
C VAL A 102 -7.25 3.48 -15.46
N GLU A 103 -6.75 2.68 -14.54
CA GLU A 103 -7.59 1.90 -13.63
C GLU A 103 -8.30 2.78 -12.59
N ILE A 104 -7.61 3.78 -12.05
CA ILE A 104 -8.21 4.75 -11.11
C ILE A 104 -9.28 5.60 -11.81
N GLU A 105 -9.03 6.04 -13.03
CA GLU A 105 -9.99 6.82 -13.82
C GLU A 105 -11.27 6.03 -14.12
N LYS A 106 -11.18 4.74 -14.42
CA LYS A 106 -12.34 3.86 -14.58
C LYS A 106 -13.21 3.74 -13.32
N GLU A 107 -12.58 3.85 -12.17
CA GLU A 107 -13.25 3.74 -10.87
C GLU A 107 -13.71 5.10 -10.34
N ARG A 108 -13.17 6.18 -10.86
CA ARG A 108 -13.44 7.56 -10.42
C ARG A 108 -14.91 7.90 -10.36
N ASP A 109 -15.70 7.46 -11.33
CA ASP A 109 -17.12 7.79 -11.43
C ASP A 109 -17.95 7.24 -10.26
N LYS A 110 -17.40 6.30 -9.50
CA LYS A 110 -18.02 5.81 -8.27
C LYS A 110 -17.91 6.81 -7.11
N PHE A 111 -16.95 7.72 -7.18
CA PHE A 111 -16.62 8.68 -6.13
C PHE A 111 -16.88 10.14 -6.52
N ILE A 112 -17.24 10.40 -7.77
CA ILE A 112 -17.54 11.76 -8.22
C ILE A 112 -18.97 12.11 -7.85
N ASN A 113 -19.07 13.14 -7.03
CA ASN A 113 -20.28 13.90 -6.88
C ASN A 113 -20.46 14.76 -8.13
N VAL A 114 -21.52 14.53 -8.88
CA VAL A 114 -21.86 15.34 -10.03
C VAL A 114 -22.59 16.58 -9.52
N LEU A 115 -22.20 17.74 -9.99
CA LEU A 115 -22.95 18.96 -9.72
C LEU A 115 -24.25 18.91 -10.53
N ASP A 116 -25.37 19.25 -9.91
CA ASP A 116 -26.64 19.46 -10.60
C ASP A 116 -26.65 20.79 -11.39
N GLU A 117 -27.74 21.09 -12.03
CA GLU A 117 -27.94 22.32 -12.81
C GLU A 117 -27.82 23.61 -11.97
N ASN A 118 -27.91 23.51 -10.65
CA ASN A 118 -27.79 24.61 -9.70
C ASN A 118 -26.39 24.68 -9.07
N GLY A 119 -25.45 23.81 -9.47
CA GLY A 119 -24.12 23.73 -8.91
C GLY A 119 -24.07 23.05 -7.54
N CYS A 120 -25.10 22.32 -7.15
CA CYS A 120 -25.13 21.54 -5.91
C CYS A 120 -24.54 20.16 -6.12
N ILE A 121 -23.78 19.67 -5.10
CA ILE A 121 -23.21 18.33 -5.14
C ILE A 121 -24.32 17.29 -4.99
N VAL A 122 -24.48 16.44 -6.01
CA VAL A 122 -25.38 15.28 -5.96
C VAL A 122 -24.56 14.03 -5.64
N VAL A 123 -24.80 13.46 -4.47
CA VAL A 123 -24.23 12.16 -4.08
C VAL A 123 -25.05 11.07 -4.77
N ARG A 124 -24.41 10.24 -5.60
CA ARG A 124 -25.02 9.07 -6.22
C ARG A 124 -24.62 7.80 -5.48
#